data_78983b88bef4ffc076b59c5fcbebdc3f
#
_entry.id   78983b88bef4ffc076b59c5fcbebdc3f
#
_cell.length_a   1.000
_cell.length_b   1.000
_cell.length_c   1.000
_cell.angle_alpha   90.00
_cell.angle_beta   90.00
_cell.angle_gamma   90.00
#
_symmetry.space_group_name_H-M   'P 1'
#
loop_
_entity.id
_entity.type
_entity.pdbx_description
1 polymer ?
#
loop_
_entity_poly.entity_id
_entity_poly.type
_entity_poly.pdbx_seq_one_letter_code
_entity_poly.pdbx_strand_id
1 'polypeptide(L)'
;MSRTPIIAANWKMNKGPKEAKEFLAALKDELTCECKAVDKVIVPPFVTIPAVMETLNGCTCLGVGAQDVSDRDNGAFTGEISTTMLNELGCKYVVLGHSERRQYHGETNAYIN
;
A
#
# COMPACT_ATOMS: atom_id res chain seq x y z
N MET A 1 25.85 -1.85 -6.14
CA MET A 1 24.53 -2.50 -6.28
C MET A 1 23.48 -1.49 -6.74
N SER A 2 22.82 -1.77 -7.81
CA SER A 2 21.70 -0.94 -8.25
C SER A 2 20.43 -1.33 -7.51
N ARG A 3 19.57 -0.34 -7.25
CA ARG A 3 18.24 -0.59 -6.69
C ARG A 3 17.31 -1.05 -7.81
N THR A 4 16.42 -2.00 -7.49
CA THR A 4 15.35 -2.37 -8.43
C THR A 4 14.39 -1.19 -8.58
N PRO A 5 14.10 -0.75 -9.81
CA PRO A 5 13.10 0.28 -10.02
C PRO A 5 11.73 -0.15 -9.51
N ILE A 6 10.95 0.79 -9.01
CA ILE A 6 9.59 0.56 -8.50
C ILE A 6 8.62 1.46 -9.27
N ILE A 7 7.53 0.86 -9.72
CA ILE A 7 6.37 1.61 -10.22
C ILE A 7 5.25 1.41 -9.20
N ALA A 8 4.85 2.50 -8.55
CA ALA A 8 3.86 2.46 -7.49
C ALA A 8 2.62 3.25 -7.90
N ALA A 9 1.46 2.63 -7.78
CA ALA A 9 0.16 3.26 -8.02
C ALA A 9 -0.48 3.61 -6.69
N ASN A 10 -0.37 4.87 -6.30
CA ASN A 10 -1.02 5.38 -5.10
C ASN A 10 -2.48 5.71 -5.41
N TRP A 11 -3.39 4.94 -4.81
CA TRP A 11 -4.83 5.15 -5.02
C TRP A 11 -5.39 6.35 -4.26
N LYS A 12 -4.62 6.88 -3.32
CA LYS A 12 -5.04 7.99 -2.47
C LYS A 12 -6.34 7.65 -1.75
N MET A 13 -7.28 8.58 -1.66
CA MET A 13 -8.58 8.32 -1.01
C MET A 13 -9.62 7.91 -2.06
N ASN A 14 -9.32 6.83 -2.77
CA ASN A 14 -10.20 6.27 -3.82
C ASN A 14 -10.28 4.76 -3.68
N LYS A 15 -11.37 4.18 -4.14
CA LYS A 15 -11.64 2.74 -4.22
C LYS A 15 -11.81 2.09 -2.85
N GLY A 16 -13.06 1.94 -2.44
CA GLY A 16 -13.42 1.07 -1.32
C GLY A 16 -13.26 -0.41 -1.70
N PRO A 17 -13.50 -1.34 -0.76
CA PRO A 17 -13.26 -2.76 -0.98
C PRO A 17 -13.98 -3.35 -2.20
N LYS A 18 -15.24 -2.99 -2.41
CA LYS A 18 -16.03 -3.50 -3.54
C LYS A 18 -15.47 -3.04 -4.88
N GLU A 19 -15.24 -1.75 -5.02
CA GLU A 19 -14.69 -1.16 -6.24
C GLU A 19 -13.30 -1.70 -6.55
N ALA A 20 -12.50 -1.92 -5.51
CA ALA A 20 -11.17 -2.51 -5.65
C ALA A 20 -11.23 -3.92 -6.23
N LYS A 21 -12.15 -4.75 -5.75
CA LYS A 21 -12.32 -6.12 -6.25
C LYS A 21 -12.70 -6.13 -7.73
N GLU A 22 -13.62 -5.25 -8.11
CA GLU A 22 -14.07 -5.12 -9.52
C GLU A 22 -12.91 -4.66 -10.41
N PHE A 23 -12.17 -3.65 -9.98
CA PHE A 23 -11.02 -3.12 -10.71
C PHE A 23 -9.92 -4.18 -10.87
N LEU A 24 -9.57 -4.87 -9.80
CA LEU A 24 -8.49 -5.87 -9.83
C LEU A 24 -8.87 -7.13 -10.61
N ALA A 25 -10.14 -7.51 -10.62
CA ALA A 25 -10.60 -8.62 -11.43
C ALA A 25 -10.35 -8.35 -12.91
N ALA A 26 -10.61 -7.13 -13.37
CA ALA A 26 -10.31 -6.70 -14.73
C ALA A 26 -8.80 -6.57 -14.98
N LEU A 27 -8.08 -5.96 -14.04
CA LEU A 27 -6.64 -5.76 -14.17
C LEU A 27 -5.86 -7.08 -14.18
N LYS A 28 -6.30 -8.05 -13.42
CA LYS A 28 -5.61 -9.35 -13.27
C LYS A 28 -5.44 -10.06 -14.60
N ASP A 29 -6.42 -9.93 -15.50
CA ASP A 29 -6.36 -10.51 -16.83
C ASP A 29 -5.33 -9.81 -17.73
N GLU A 30 -5.02 -8.55 -17.44
CA GLU A 30 -4.05 -7.75 -18.19
C GLU A 30 -2.62 -7.87 -17.63
N LEU A 31 -2.47 -8.42 -16.43
CA LEU A 31 -1.15 -8.52 -15.79
C LEU A 31 -0.36 -9.68 -16.36
N THR A 32 0.86 -9.37 -16.79
CA THR A 32 1.84 -10.38 -17.12
C THR A 32 2.93 -10.36 -16.05
N CYS A 33 3.35 -11.53 -15.60
CA CYS A 33 4.44 -11.66 -14.62
C CYS A 33 5.80 -11.81 -15.30
N GLU A 34 5.91 -11.42 -16.54
CA GLU A 34 7.12 -11.63 -17.34
C GLU A 34 8.23 -10.64 -17.01
N CYS A 35 7.87 -9.38 -16.73
CA CYS A 35 8.85 -8.36 -16.39
C CYS A 35 9.19 -8.40 -14.91
N LYS A 36 10.35 -8.95 -14.59
CA LYS A 36 10.86 -9.01 -13.21
C LYS A 36 11.92 -7.94 -12.92
N ALA A 37 12.19 -7.08 -13.90
CA ALA A 37 13.19 -6.01 -13.75
C ALA A 37 12.66 -4.82 -12.93
N VAL A 38 11.35 -4.73 -12.73
CA VAL A 38 10.68 -3.62 -12.06
C VAL A 38 9.68 -4.17 -11.04
N ASP A 39 9.75 -3.67 -9.82
CA ASP A 39 8.72 -3.96 -8.81
C ASP A 39 7.48 -3.14 -9.11
N LYS A 40 6.32 -3.79 -9.09
CA LYS A 40 5.02 -3.16 -9.31
C LYS A 40 4.25 -3.20 -8.01
N VAL A 41 3.81 -2.05 -7.54
CA VAL A 41 3.18 -1.91 -6.23
C VAL A 41 1.89 -1.11 -6.36
N ILE A 42 0.82 -1.59 -5.72
CA ILE A 42 -0.39 -0.79 -5.55
C ILE A 42 -0.50 -0.39 -4.09
N VAL A 43 -0.99 0.83 -3.86
CA VAL A 43 -1.04 1.43 -2.54
C VAL A 43 -2.48 1.92 -2.28
N PRO A 44 -3.37 1.00 -1.85
CA PRO A 44 -4.77 1.34 -1.58
C PRO A 44 -4.96 1.94 -0.18
N PRO A 45 -6.14 2.54 0.09
CA PRO A 45 -6.51 2.90 1.47
C PRO A 45 -6.48 1.70 2.41
N PHE A 46 -6.25 1.94 3.70
CA PHE A 46 -6.20 0.85 4.70
C PHE A 46 -7.40 -0.09 4.64
N VAL A 47 -8.62 0.46 4.59
CA VAL A 47 -9.85 -0.34 4.60
C VAL A 47 -9.99 -1.24 3.38
N THR A 48 -9.22 -0.97 2.35
CA THR A 48 -9.27 -1.68 1.07
C THR A 48 -8.20 -2.77 0.97
N ILE A 49 -7.16 -2.70 1.79
CA ILE A 49 -6.04 -3.64 1.73
C ILE A 49 -6.48 -5.11 1.83
N PRO A 50 -7.34 -5.51 2.79
CA PRO A 50 -7.76 -6.91 2.88
C PRO A 50 -8.44 -7.41 1.60
N ALA A 51 -9.29 -6.59 0.98
CA ALA A 51 -9.96 -6.95 -0.27
C ALA A 51 -8.97 -7.11 -1.42
N VAL A 52 -7.96 -6.23 -1.48
CA VAL A 52 -6.88 -6.30 -2.46
C VAL A 52 -6.08 -7.58 -2.29
N MET A 53 -5.67 -7.89 -1.06
CA MET A 53 -4.90 -9.09 -0.76
C MET A 53 -5.67 -10.36 -1.12
N GLU A 54 -6.96 -10.42 -0.80
CA GLU A 54 -7.82 -11.54 -1.14
C GLU A 54 -7.91 -11.73 -2.67
N THR A 55 -8.13 -10.64 -3.40
CA THR A 55 -8.28 -10.68 -4.85
C THR A 55 -6.98 -11.05 -5.56
N LEU A 56 -5.83 -10.62 -5.02
CA LEU A 56 -4.52 -10.92 -5.58
C LEU A 56 -3.93 -12.25 -5.07
N ASN A 57 -4.69 -13.01 -4.32
CA ASN A 57 -4.22 -14.28 -3.78
C ASN A 57 -3.66 -15.17 -4.90
N GLY A 58 -2.42 -15.61 -4.74
CA GLY A 58 -1.72 -16.40 -5.74
C GLY A 58 -1.09 -15.60 -6.88
N CYS A 59 -1.32 -14.29 -6.95
CA CYS A 59 -0.66 -13.42 -7.92
C CYS A 59 0.61 -12.81 -7.29
N THR A 60 1.76 -13.14 -7.84
CA THR A 60 3.05 -12.63 -7.35
C THR A 60 3.56 -11.42 -8.14
N CYS A 61 2.78 -10.94 -9.11
CA CYS A 61 3.18 -9.84 -10.00
C CYS A 61 3.07 -8.46 -9.35
N LEU A 62 2.20 -8.32 -8.35
CA LEU A 62 1.96 -7.05 -7.68
C LEU A 62 2.28 -7.16 -6.19
N GLY A 63 3.04 -6.19 -5.70
CA GLY A 63 3.17 -5.94 -4.28
C GLY A 63 2.07 -4.99 -3.80
N VAL A 64 1.79 -5.02 -2.51
CA VAL A 64 0.80 -4.14 -1.89
C VAL A 64 1.49 -3.31 -0.81
N GLY A 65 1.23 -2.02 -0.83
CA GLY A 65 1.72 -1.08 0.15
C GLY A 65 0.61 -0.34 0.88
N ALA A 66 0.94 0.26 2.01
CA ALA A 66 0.04 1.12 2.75
C ALA A 66 0.38 2.59 2.49
N GLN A 67 -0.60 3.46 2.71
CA GLN A 67 -0.46 4.90 2.43
C GLN A 67 0.12 5.69 3.60
N ASP A 68 0.26 5.04 4.75
CA ASP A 68 0.79 5.61 5.97
C ASP A 68 1.03 4.47 6.98
N VAL A 69 1.68 4.78 8.07
CA VAL A 69 1.83 3.86 9.21
C VAL A 69 2.16 4.66 10.46
N SER A 70 1.74 4.17 11.61
CA SER A 70 2.08 4.77 12.89
C SER A 70 3.55 4.50 13.24
N ASP A 71 4.14 5.41 13.99
CA ASP A 71 5.46 5.23 14.60
C ASP A 71 5.40 4.41 15.91
N ARG A 72 4.19 3.94 16.28
CA ARG A 72 3.94 3.17 17.50
C ARG A 72 3.53 1.74 17.16
N ASP A 73 3.99 0.80 17.98
CA ASP A 73 3.70 -0.61 17.74
C ASP A 73 2.27 -0.99 18.14
N ASN A 74 1.79 -0.39 19.23
CA ASN A 74 0.42 -0.61 19.74
C ASN A 74 0.12 0.47 20.78
N GLY A 75 -1.08 0.47 21.31
CA GLY A 75 -1.44 1.30 22.46
C GLY A 75 -2.61 2.23 22.22
N ALA A 76 -2.68 3.28 23.05
CA ALA A 76 -3.78 4.25 23.05
C ALA A 76 -3.57 5.32 21.97
N PHE A 77 -3.59 4.89 20.72
CA PHE A 77 -3.43 5.75 19.54
C PHE A 77 -4.60 5.55 18.59
N THR A 78 -5.76 5.98 19.04
CA THR A 78 -7.05 5.77 18.35
C THR A 78 -6.97 6.21 16.88
N GLY A 79 -7.29 5.30 15.98
CA GLY A 79 -7.29 5.55 14.53
C GLY A 79 -5.99 5.21 13.81
N GLU A 80 -4.93 4.90 14.55
CA GLU A 80 -3.63 4.59 13.95
C GLU A 80 -3.51 3.11 13.57
N ILE A 81 -2.68 2.84 12.59
CA ILE A 81 -2.40 1.51 12.08
C ILE A 81 -0.90 1.24 12.27
N SER A 82 -0.57 0.13 12.90
CA SER A 82 0.83 -0.22 13.18
C SER A 82 1.50 -1.01 12.05
N THR A 83 2.81 -1.06 12.09
CA THR A 83 3.61 -1.89 11.18
C THR A 83 3.27 -3.38 11.33
N THR A 84 3.00 -3.84 12.54
CA THR A 84 2.64 -5.24 12.79
C THR A 84 1.31 -5.60 12.12
N MET A 85 0.32 -4.71 12.18
CA MET A 85 -0.98 -4.91 11.51
C MET A 85 -0.79 -5.00 9.99
N LEU A 86 0.01 -4.13 9.42
CA LEU A 86 0.27 -4.13 7.98
C LEU A 86 1.04 -5.37 7.55
N ASN A 87 2.02 -5.79 8.34
CA ASN A 87 2.79 -6.98 8.06
C ASN A 87 1.91 -8.25 8.10
N GLU A 88 0.99 -8.32 9.06
CA GLU A 88 0.02 -9.41 9.16
C GLU A 88 -0.88 -9.48 7.92
N LEU A 89 -1.24 -8.33 7.34
CA LEU A 89 -2.02 -8.26 6.11
C LEU A 89 -1.21 -8.66 4.87
N GLY A 90 0.12 -8.73 4.97
CA GLY A 90 0.99 -9.06 3.85
C GLY A 90 1.50 -7.85 3.07
N CYS A 91 1.38 -6.64 3.60
CA CYS A 91 1.95 -5.46 2.98
C CYS A 91 3.48 -5.54 2.99
N LYS A 92 4.08 -5.20 1.86
CA LYS A 92 5.54 -5.20 1.67
C LYS A 92 6.13 -3.79 1.63
N TYR A 93 5.30 -2.78 1.48
CA TYR A 93 5.72 -1.40 1.28
C TYR A 93 4.85 -0.46 2.10
N VAL A 94 5.38 0.72 2.38
CA VAL A 94 4.61 1.81 2.97
C VAL A 94 5.10 3.13 2.37
N VAL A 95 4.16 4.01 2.08
CA VAL A 95 4.46 5.38 1.67
C VAL A 95 4.50 6.25 2.92
N LEU A 96 5.61 6.90 3.17
CA LEU A 96 5.79 7.79 4.31
C LEU A 96 5.91 9.22 3.84
N GLY A 97 5.27 10.14 4.58
CA GLY A 97 5.45 11.56 4.35
C GLY A 97 5.04 12.05 2.97
N HIS A 98 4.00 11.46 2.41
CA HIS A 98 3.45 11.95 1.15
C HIS A 98 3.14 13.44 1.26
N SER A 99 3.30 14.20 0.17
CA SER A 99 3.10 15.66 0.18
C SER A 99 1.75 16.09 0.75
N GLU A 100 0.70 15.32 0.49
CA GLU A 100 -0.63 15.58 1.04
C GLU A 100 -0.66 15.43 2.56
N ARG A 101 0.06 14.45 3.11
CA ARG A 101 0.14 14.26 4.55
C ARG A 101 0.94 15.38 5.23
N ARG A 102 1.98 15.86 4.58
CA ARG A 102 2.73 17.02 5.06
C ARG A 102 1.87 18.27 5.07
N GLN A 103 1.08 18.45 4.02
CA GLN A 103 0.21 19.62 3.86
C GLN A 103 -0.98 19.60 4.83
N TYR A 104 -1.68 18.47 4.93
CA TYR A 104 -2.94 18.40 5.67
C TYR A 104 -2.80 17.91 7.11
N HIS A 105 -1.74 17.20 7.44
CA HIS A 105 -1.51 16.63 8.77
C HIS A 105 -0.25 17.18 9.45
N GLY A 106 0.46 18.09 8.80
CA GLY A 106 1.63 18.74 9.39
C GLY A 106 2.82 17.81 9.64
N GLU A 107 2.92 16.73 8.88
CA GLU A 107 4.05 15.82 9.04
C GLU A 107 5.35 16.48 8.63
N THR A 108 6.33 16.45 9.54
CA THR A 108 7.64 17.05 9.33
C THR A 108 8.68 15.98 8.99
N ASN A 109 9.83 16.41 8.48
CA ASN A 109 10.95 15.50 8.25
C ASN A 109 11.34 14.75 9.52
N ALA A 110 11.36 15.43 10.65
CA ALA A 110 11.71 14.82 11.94
C ALA A 110 10.73 13.72 12.34
N TYR A 111 9.42 13.94 12.10
CA TYR A 111 8.39 12.94 12.39
C TYR A 111 8.50 11.73 11.47
N ILE A 112 8.72 11.97 10.19
CA ILE A 112 8.80 10.93 9.16
C ILE A 112 10.06 10.07 9.35
N ASN A 113 11.14 10.69 9.75
CA ASN A 113 12.42 10.03 9.96
C ASN A 113 12.38 9.18 11.25
#